data_9eb7b0e2ec8c187759025d0b55282a49
#
_entry.id   9eb7b0e2ec8c187759025d0b55282a49
#
_cell.length_a   1.000
_cell.length_b   1.000
_cell.length_c   1.000
_cell.angle_alpha   90.00
_cell.angle_beta   90.00
_cell.angle_gamma   90.00
#
_symmetry.space_group_name_H-M   'P 1'
#
loop_
_entity.id
_entity.type
_entity.pdbx_description
1 polymer ?
#
loop_
_entity_poly.entity_id
_entity_poly.type
_entity_poly.pdbx_seq_one_letter_code
_entity_poly.pdbx_strand_id
1 'polypeptide(L)'
;KGVFTHFRSSDELSSEFFWQRANFERAKKRIRALIEQYQLPHALFHSCNSSALLRTHTIGDDDYARTGIAMYGYTTLDPLIATFDLKPVLALWAEKLSSRVLKKGERVGYGGVYEAPVDEVISTYDIGYGDGFFRFDGSSPIAMADGSLTKGRMSMDSFCLGGDAQKVCMFEDANPLAEQFH
;
A
#
# COMPACT_ATOMS: atom_id res chain seq x y z
N LYS A 1 7.85 -12.25 -26.77
CA LYS A 1 8.95 -12.20 -25.78
C LYS A 1 9.25 -10.75 -25.45
N GLY A 2 9.75 -10.46 -24.23
CA GLY A 2 10.06 -9.10 -23.79
C GLY A 2 11.45 -8.99 -23.18
N VAL A 3 11.95 -7.76 -23.16
CA VAL A 3 13.20 -7.36 -22.53
C VAL A 3 12.89 -6.22 -21.57
N PHE A 4 13.32 -6.34 -20.33
CA PHE A 4 13.01 -5.32 -19.34
C PHE A 4 14.15 -5.09 -18.32
N THR A 5 14.08 -3.96 -17.67
CA THR A 5 14.74 -3.70 -16.38
C THR A 5 13.70 -3.26 -15.35
N HIS A 6 14.03 -3.38 -14.07
CA HIS A 6 13.26 -2.78 -12.99
C HIS A 6 14.14 -1.76 -12.27
N PHE A 7 13.73 -0.50 -12.30
CA PHE A 7 14.49 0.56 -11.64
C PHE A 7 14.40 0.44 -10.13
N ARG A 8 15.56 0.34 -9.46
CA ARG A 8 15.66 0.13 -8.02
C ARG A 8 15.57 1.43 -7.19
N SER A 9 15.90 2.56 -7.79
CA SER A 9 15.96 3.86 -7.11
C SER A 9 15.33 4.96 -7.98
N SER A 10 14.18 4.67 -8.59
CA SER A 10 13.45 5.64 -9.40
C SER A 10 12.70 6.67 -8.57
N ASP A 11 12.43 6.35 -7.31
CA ASP A 11 11.68 7.13 -6.32
C ASP A 11 12.58 8.02 -5.44
N GLU A 12 13.88 7.78 -5.43
CA GLU A 12 14.84 8.47 -4.57
C GLU A 12 15.63 9.56 -5.30
N LEU A 13 16.15 10.53 -4.53
CA LEU A 13 17.14 11.52 -5.00
C LEU A 13 18.51 10.86 -5.17
N SER A 14 18.64 10.03 -6.20
CA SER A 14 19.84 9.26 -6.49
C SER A 14 20.22 9.34 -7.97
N SER A 15 21.52 9.27 -8.27
CA SER A 15 22.06 9.13 -9.63
C SER A 15 21.86 7.73 -10.21
N GLU A 16 21.57 6.74 -9.37
CA GLU A 16 21.43 5.33 -9.74
C GLU A 16 20.35 5.10 -10.80
N PHE A 17 19.24 5.82 -10.72
CA PHE A 17 18.18 5.78 -11.73
C PHE A 17 18.72 6.11 -13.13
N PHE A 18 19.47 7.21 -13.27
CA PHE A 18 20.00 7.67 -14.56
C PHE A 18 21.06 6.71 -15.08
N TRP A 19 21.91 6.18 -14.21
CA TRP A 19 22.90 5.19 -14.56
C TRP A 19 22.26 3.89 -15.07
N GLN A 20 21.29 3.37 -14.35
CA GLN A 20 20.56 2.16 -14.75
C GLN A 20 19.79 2.37 -16.05
N ARG A 21 19.15 3.54 -16.22
CA ARG A 21 18.47 3.91 -17.48
C ARG A 21 19.44 3.94 -18.66
N ALA A 22 20.60 4.59 -18.52
CA ALA A 22 21.61 4.63 -19.57
C ALA A 22 22.15 3.24 -19.94
N ASN A 23 22.32 2.35 -18.94
CA ASN A 23 22.71 0.96 -19.17
C ASN A 23 21.65 0.20 -19.97
N PHE A 24 20.38 0.37 -19.62
CA PHE A 24 19.28 -0.28 -20.32
C PHE A 24 19.16 0.21 -21.77
N GLU A 25 19.30 1.51 -22.02
CA GLU A 25 19.31 2.07 -23.37
C GLU A 25 20.42 1.48 -24.25
N ARG A 26 21.63 1.29 -23.69
CA ARG A 26 22.72 0.60 -24.42
C ARG A 26 22.37 -0.87 -24.71
N ALA A 27 21.77 -1.56 -23.74
CA ALA A 27 21.33 -2.95 -23.92
C ALA A 27 20.24 -3.05 -25.01
N LYS A 28 19.24 -2.15 -25.01
CA LYS A 28 18.19 -2.10 -26.05
C LYS A 28 18.78 -1.95 -27.44
N LYS A 29 19.68 -0.99 -27.63
CA LYS A 29 20.36 -0.79 -28.95
C LYS A 29 21.05 -2.07 -29.43
N ARG A 30 21.78 -2.75 -28.54
CA ARG A 30 22.47 -3.98 -28.87
C ARG A 30 21.49 -5.12 -29.21
N ILE A 31 20.44 -5.26 -28.43
CA ILE A 31 19.43 -6.31 -28.64
C ILE A 31 18.68 -6.08 -29.96
N ARG A 32 18.29 -4.84 -30.27
CA ARG A 32 17.63 -4.50 -31.55
C ARG A 32 18.52 -4.84 -32.75
N ALA A 33 19.81 -4.53 -32.66
CA ALA A 33 20.76 -4.90 -33.72
C ALA A 33 20.87 -6.43 -33.88
N LEU A 34 20.85 -7.20 -32.78
CA LEU A 34 20.87 -8.67 -32.87
C LEU A 34 19.55 -9.22 -33.44
N ILE A 35 18.41 -8.65 -33.08
CA ILE A 35 17.11 -9.01 -33.63
C ILE A 35 17.10 -8.83 -35.15
N GLU A 36 17.61 -7.69 -35.62
CA GLU A 36 17.73 -7.39 -37.05
C GLU A 36 18.73 -8.33 -37.75
N GLN A 37 19.92 -8.45 -37.18
CA GLN A 37 21.00 -9.29 -37.73
C GLN A 37 20.60 -10.77 -37.93
N TYR A 38 19.89 -11.31 -36.96
CA TYR A 38 19.48 -12.72 -36.94
C TYR A 38 18.03 -12.96 -37.34
N GLN A 39 17.35 -11.92 -37.84
CA GLN A 39 15.92 -11.97 -38.21
C GLN A 39 15.02 -12.60 -37.16
N LEU A 40 15.29 -12.27 -35.89
CA LEU A 40 14.55 -12.79 -34.75
C LEU A 40 13.15 -12.10 -34.65
N PRO A 41 12.17 -12.76 -34.02
CA PRO A 41 10.88 -12.11 -33.75
C PRO A 41 11.06 -10.85 -32.91
N HIS A 42 10.20 -9.86 -33.17
CA HIS A 42 10.15 -8.61 -32.40
C HIS A 42 10.06 -8.89 -30.90
N ALA A 43 10.84 -8.14 -30.10
CA ALA A 43 10.78 -8.17 -28.65
C ALA A 43 10.23 -6.85 -28.13
N LEU A 44 9.30 -6.92 -27.18
CA LEU A 44 8.76 -5.76 -26.49
C LEU A 44 9.71 -5.28 -25.39
N PHE A 45 9.92 -3.97 -25.30
CA PHE A 45 10.80 -3.37 -24.30
C PHE A 45 9.96 -2.62 -23.26
N HIS A 46 10.32 -2.75 -21.98
CA HIS A 46 9.65 -2.03 -20.92
C HIS A 46 10.54 -1.85 -19.69
N SER A 47 10.64 -0.63 -19.18
CA SER A 47 11.51 -0.31 -18.05
C SER A 47 10.78 0.41 -16.91
N CYS A 48 9.89 1.35 -17.22
CA CYS A 48 9.26 2.19 -16.23
C CYS A 48 8.34 1.42 -15.27
N ASN A 49 8.61 1.56 -13.97
CA ASN A 49 7.67 1.34 -12.88
C ASN A 49 6.86 2.63 -12.62
N SER A 50 6.00 2.66 -11.58
CA SER A 50 5.20 3.84 -11.23
C SER A 50 6.04 5.08 -11.04
N SER A 51 7.07 5.02 -10.19
CA SER A 51 7.91 6.18 -9.86
C SER A 51 8.73 6.68 -11.05
N ALA A 52 9.27 5.76 -11.86
CA ALA A 52 10.00 6.15 -13.09
C ALA A 52 9.10 6.85 -14.09
N LEU A 53 7.86 6.37 -14.30
CA LEU A 53 6.89 7.00 -15.19
C LEU A 53 6.49 8.40 -14.70
N LEU A 54 6.16 8.52 -13.41
CA LEU A 54 5.84 9.81 -12.80
C LEU A 54 7.01 10.79 -12.85
N ARG A 55 8.24 10.32 -12.58
CA ARG A 55 9.45 11.14 -12.62
C ARG A 55 9.78 11.66 -14.01
N THR A 56 9.60 10.86 -15.06
CA THR A 56 10.04 11.18 -16.41
C THR A 56 8.94 11.68 -17.33
N HIS A 57 7.67 11.46 -16.97
CA HIS A 57 6.48 11.74 -17.77
C HIS A 57 6.48 11.07 -19.15
N THR A 58 7.34 10.06 -19.35
CA THR A 58 7.46 9.34 -20.63
C THR A 58 8.04 7.96 -20.42
N ILE A 59 7.66 7.04 -21.29
CA ILE A 59 8.28 5.72 -21.41
C ILE A 59 9.45 5.70 -22.42
N GLY A 60 9.73 6.85 -23.07
CA GLY A 60 10.74 6.91 -24.12
C GLY A 60 10.34 6.11 -25.36
N ASP A 61 11.25 5.21 -25.79
CA ASP A 61 11.03 4.29 -26.90
C ASP A 61 10.70 2.85 -26.45
N ASP A 62 10.28 2.69 -25.19
CA ASP A 62 9.72 1.45 -24.68
C ASP A 62 8.29 1.25 -25.20
N ASP A 63 7.84 0.00 -25.27
CA ASP A 63 6.51 -0.34 -25.77
C ASP A 63 5.41 -0.07 -24.73
N TYR A 64 5.72 -0.21 -23.41
CA TYR A 64 4.79 0.06 -22.30
C TYR A 64 5.50 0.27 -20.97
N ALA A 65 4.76 0.76 -19.97
CA ALA A 65 5.17 0.83 -18.57
C ALA A 65 4.51 -0.28 -17.74
N ARG A 66 5.08 -0.56 -16.58
CA ARG A 66 4.53 -1.47 -15.56
C ARG A 66 4.18 -0.66 -14.32
N THR A 67 3.06 0.03 -14.38
CA THR A 67 2.55 0.77 -13.23
C THR A 67 1.92 -0.19 -12.21
N GLY A 68 2.21 0.03 -10.95
CA GLY A 68 1.64 -0.68 -9.82
C GLY A 68 0.97 0.32 -8.88
N ILE A 69 1.68 0.80 -7.88
CA ILE A 69 1.15 1.64 -6.80
C ILE A 69 0.44 2.92 -7.31
N ALA A 70 0.91 3.53 -8.39
CA ALA A 70 0.27 4.72 -8.95
C ALA A 70 -1.14 4.46 -9.49
N MET A 71 -1.47 3.22 -9.90
CA MET A 71 -2.84 2.85 -10.31
C MET A 71 -3.82 2.84 -9.13
N TYR A 72 -3.29 2.68 -7.91
CA TYR A 72 -4.08 2.74 -6.68
C TYR A 72 -4.13 4.15 -6.07
N GLY A 73 -3.52 5.14 -6.75
CA GLY A 73 -3.54 6.51 -6.30
C GLY A 73 -2.44 6.88 -5.31
N TYR A 74 -1.37 6.09 -5.23
CA TYR A 74 -0.25 6.34 -4.32
C TYR A 74 1.08 6.44 -5.08
N THR A 75 2.05 7.11 -4.46
CA THR A 75 3.42 7.18 -4.97
C THR A 75 4.42 7.20 -3.82
N THR A 76 5.56 6.55 -4.03
CA THR A 76 6.75 6.63 -3.16
C THR A 76 7.77 7.63 -3.68
N LEU A 77 7.44 8.38 -4.74
CA LEU A 77 8.36 9.35 -5.33
C LEU A 77 8.69 10.45 -4.33
N ASP A 78 10.00 10.69 -4.11
CA ASP A 78 10.47 11.76 -3.24
C ASP A 78 9.84 13.12 -3.65
N PRO A 79 9.19 13.84 -2.73
CA PRO A 79 8.52 15.12 -3.02
C PRO A 79 9.45 16.19 -3.60
N LEU A 80 10.77 16.10 -3.37
CA LEU A 80 11.77 16.99 -3.97
C LEU A 80 12.00 16.70 -5.47
N ILE A 81 11.57 15.54 -5.97
CA ILE A 81 11.62 15.22 -7.39
C ILE A 81 10.38 15.77 -8.09
N ALA A 82 9.21 15.40 -7.61
CA ALA A 82 7.92 15.90 -8.08
C ALA A 82 6.80 15.49 -7.12
N THR A 83 5.71 16.26 -7.15
CA THR A 83 4.48 15.95 -6.41
C THR A 83 3.33 15.72 -7.37
N PHE A 84 2.42 14.82 -7.02
CA PHE A 84 1.26 14.47 -7.84
C PHE A 84 0.01 14.41 -6.96
N ASP A 85 -1.08 14.97 -7.45
CA ASP A 85 -2.42 14.80 -6.86
C ASP A 85 -3.03 13.50 -7.42
N LEU A 86 -2.50 12.37 -6.97
CA LEU A 86 -3.06 11.05 -7.28
C LEU A 86 -4.29 10.83 -6.39
N LYS A 87 -5.28 10.14 -6.94
CA LYS A 87 -6.52 9.84 -6.21
C LYS A 87 -6.52 8.39 -5.76
N PRO A 88 -6.43 8.12 -4.45
CA PRO A 88 -6.60 6.77 -3.90
C PRO A 88 -7.93 6.15 -4.37
N VAL A 89 -7.90 4.86 -4.68
CA VAL A 89 -9.06 4.15 -5.20
C VAL A 89 -9.43 2.92 -4.37
N LEU A 90 -8.68 2.66 -3.30
CA LEU A 90 -8.89 1.51 -2.43
C LEU A 90 -9.52 1.96 -1.11
N ALA A 91 -10.64 1.31 -0.75
CA ALA A 91 -11.24 1.42 0.57
C ALA A 91 -11.44 0.02 1.17
N LEU A 92 -11.23 -0.13 2.46
CA LEU A 92 -11.47 -1.36 3.20
C LEU A 92 -12.52 -1.12 4.29
N TRP A 93 -13.54 -1.97 4.28
CA TRP A 93 -14.65 -1.90 5.21
C TRP A 93 -14.76 -3.19 6.00
N ALA A 94 -15.05 -3.08 7.30
CA ALA A 94 -15.34 -4.19 8.18
C ALA A 94 -16.81 -4.16 8.64
N GLU A 95 -17.44 -5.33 8.74
CA GLU A 95 -18.80 -5.48 9.22
C GLU A 95 -18.82 -5.94 10.68
N LYS A 96 -19.82 -5.49 11.42
CA LYS A 96 -19.96 -5.84 12.82
C LYS A 96 -20.46 -7.28 12.98
N LEU A 97 -19.70 -8.08 13.72
CA LEU A 97 -20.08 -9.44 14.11
C LEU A 97 -20.95 -9.45 15.37
N SER A 98 -20.57 -8.65 16.36
CA SER A 98 -21.27 -8.57 17.65
C SER A 98 -20.97 -7.29 18.38
N SER A 99 -21.80 -6.95 19.37
CA SER A 99 -21.53 -5.88 20.33
C SER A 99 -21.93 -6.31 21.74
N ARG A 100 -21.26 -5.73 22.73
CA ARG A 100 -21.58 -5.90 24.15
C ARG A 100 -21.19 -4.66 24.95
N VAL A 101 -21.80 -4.52 26.12
CA VAL A 101 -21.31 -3.58 27.12
C VAL A 101 -20.10 -4.17 27.82
N LEU A 102 -18.97 -3.47 27.76
CA LEU A 102 -17.78 -3.75 28.55
C LEU A 102 -17.82 -2.89 29.80
N LYS A 103 -17.83 -3.52 30.97
CA LYS A 103 -17.87 -2.81 32.24
C LYS A 103 -16.51 -2.23 32.60
N LYS A 104 -16.48 -1.14 33.36
CA LYS A 104 -15.26 -0.58 33.89
C LYS A 104 -14.38 -1.65 34.56
N GLY A 105 -13.11 -1.71 34.16
CA GLY A 105 -12.13 -2.70 34.63
C GLY A 105 -12.18 -4.05 33.90
N GLU A 106 -13.17 -4.32 33.04
CA GLU A 106 -13.15 -5.48 32.18
C GLU A 106 -12.16 -5.29 31.02
N ARG A 107 -11.68 -6.40 30.48
CA ARG A 107 -10.63 -6.41 29.46
C ARG A 107 -11.10 -7.03 28.15
N VAL A 108 -10.47 -6.60 27.03
CA VAL A 108 -10.74 -7.13 25.71
C VAL A 108 -9.44 -7.41 24.94
N GLY A 109 -9.51 -8.39 24.03
CA GLY A 109 -8.40 -8.85 23.20
C GLY A 109 -7.45 -9.81 23.89
N TYR A 110 -6.58 -10.43 23.12
CA TYR A 110 -5.56 -11.33 23.63
C TYR A 110 -4.63 -10.65 24.64
N GLY A 111 -4.40 -11.30 25.77
CA GLY A 111 -3.58 -10.76 26.86
C GLY A 111 -4.26 -9.64 27.67
N GLY A 112 -5.53 -9.32 27.35
CA GLY A 112 -6.27 -8.28 28.07
C GLY A 112 -5.57 -6.91 28.04
N VAL A 113 -4.96 -6.55 26.92
CA VAL A 113 -4.15 -5.34 26.77
C VAL A 113 -4.98 -4.06 26.95
N TYR A 114 -6.24 -4.09 26.50
CA TYR A 114 -7.17 -2.99 26.76
C TYR A 114 -8.03 -3.29 27.98
N GLU A 115 -8.06 -2.35 28.93
CA GLU A 115 -8.94 -2.35 30.09
C GLU A 115 -9.88 -1.15 30.01
N ALA A 116 -11.19 -1.39 30.16
CA ALA A 116 -12.21 -0.34 30.05
C ALA A 116 -12.08 0.67 31.20
N PRO A 117 -11.87 1.95 30.93
CA PRO A 117 -11.78 2.99 31.96
C PRO A 117 -13.16 3.35 32.56
N VAL A 118 -14.21 3.10 31.80
CA VAL A 118 -15.63 3.33 32.12
C VAL A 118 -16.48 2.22 31.51
N ASP A 119 -17.76 2.15 31.85
CA ASP A 119 -18.70 1.31 31.11
C ASP A 119 -18.82 1.83 29.67
N GLU A 120 -18.55 1.00 28.69
CA GLU A 120 -18.57 1.37 27.27
C GLU A 120 -19.12 0.25 26.39
N VAL A 121 -19.64 0.61 25.22
CA VAL A 121 -20.02 -0.38 24.19
C VAL A 121 -18.79 -0.74 23.38
N ILE A 122 -18.56 -2.04 23.24
CA ILE A 122 -17.50 -2.61 22.38
C ILE A 122 -18.14 -3.47 21.31
N SER A 123 -17.71 -3.25 20.06
CA SER A 123 -18.11 -4.07 18.92
C SER A 123 -16.91 -4.81 18.33
N THR A 124 -17.17 -6.04 17.88
CA THR A 124 -16.21 -6.90 17.19
C THR A 124 -16.53 -6.89 15.69
N TYR A 125 -15.51 -6.74 14.86
CA TYR A 125 -15.59 -6.64 13.40
C TYR A 125 -14.84 -7.75 12.70
N ASP A 126 -15.25 -8.12 11.49
CA ASP A 126 -14.92 -9.33 10.73
C ASP A 126 -13.62 -9.26 9.91
N ILE A 127 -12.65 -8.47 10.33
CA ILE A 127 -11.33 -8.42 9.67
C ILE A 127 -10.23 -8.67 10.71
N GLY A 128 -9.31 -9.56 10.36
CA GLY A 128 -8.15 -9.87 11.17
C GLY A 128 -6.85 -9.92 10.36
N TYR A 129 -5.75 -10.31 11.03
CA TYR A 129 -4.48 -10.45 10.34
C TYR A 129 -4.44 -11.65 9.37
N GLY A 130 -5.35 -12.61 9.50
CA GLY A 130 -5.54 -13.71 8.56
C GLY A 130 -6.07 -13.26 7.19
N ASP A 131 -6.76 -12.12 7.13
CA ASP A 131 -7.26 -11.51 5.90
C ASP A 131 -6.19 -10.67 5.19
N GLY A 132 -4.95 -10.64 5.72
CA GLY A 132 -3.85 -9.86 5.17
C GLY A 132 -3.72 -8.46 5.80
N PHE A 133 -4.51 -8.15 6.83
CA PHE A 133 -4.34 -6.91 7.57
C PHE A 133 -3.14 -6.99 8.52
N PHE A 134 -2.65 -5.83 8.98
CA PHE A 134 -1.49 -5.77 9.88
C PHE A 134 -1.84 -6.34 11.25
N ARG A 135 -0.95 -7.20 11.76
CA ARG A 135 -1.08 -7.70 13.13
C ARG A 135 -0.55 -6.67 14.12
N PHE A 136 -1.42 -5.89 14.71
CA PHE A 136 -1.04 -4.98 15.79
C PHE A 136 -1.18 -5.65 17.17
N ASP A 137 -0.30 -5.27 18.06
CA ASP A 137 -0.16 -5.88 19.39
C ASP A 137 -1.05 -5.23 20.48
N GLY A 138 -1.75 -4.16 20.11
CA GLY A 138 -2.63 -3.41 21.01
C GLY A 138 -1.90 -2.44 21.94
N SER A 139 -0.59 -2.27 21.81
CA SER A 139 0.21 -1.32 22.62
C SER A 139 -0.14 0.13 22.28
N SER A 140 -0.48 0.38 21.02
CA SER A 140 -0.99 1.66 20.55
C SER A 140 -2.27 1.45 19.77
N PRO A 141 -3.34 2.21 20.04
CA PRO A 141 -4.57 2.12 19.26
C PRO A 141 -4.33 2.62 17.84
N ILE A 142 -4.96 1.96 16.87
CA ILE A 142 -4.96 2.34 15.46
C ILE A 142 -6.25 3.10 15.17
N ALA A 143 -6.14 4.24 14.49
CA ALA A 143 -7.29 5.02 14.07
C ALA A 143 -7.88 4.48 12.76
N MET A 144 -9.18 4.29 12.72
CA MET A 144 -9.96 4.02 11.52
C MET A 144 -10.21 5.31 10.73
N ALA A 145 -10.74 5.22 9.52
CA ALA A 145 -11.02 6.39 8.67
C ALA A 145 -11.99 7.40 9.33
N ASP A 146 -12.91 6.91 10.15
CA ASP A 146 -13.86 7.75 10.90
C ASP A 146 -13.28 8.30 12.22
N GLY A 147 -12.01 8.03 12.52
CA GLY A 147 -11.32 8.42 13.75
C GLY A 147 -11.57 7.48 14.94
N SER A 148 -12.36 6.43 14.80
CA SER A 148 -12.52 5.43 15.85
C SER A 148 -11.23 4.67 16.11
N LEU A 149 -10.98 4.29 17.37
CA LEU A 149 -9.73 3.67 17.80
C LEU A 149 -9.92 2.19 18.13
N THR A 150 -8.96 1.37 17.69
CA THR A 150 -8.95 -0.06 18.07
C THR A 150 -8.79 -0.24 19.58
N LYS A 151 -9.43 -1.29 20.09
CA LYS A 151 -9.42 -1.67 21.50
C LYS A 151 -8.79 -3.06 21.67
N GLY A 152 -7.59 -3.12 22.26
CA GLY A 152 -6.87 -4.36 22.45
C GLY A 152 -6.20 -4.91 21.18
N ARG A 153 -5.74 -6.15 21.25
CA ARG A 153 -5.06 -6.83 20.14
C ARG A 153 -6.03 -7.33 19.09
N MET A 154 -5.63 -7.24 17.83
CA MET A 154 -6.30 -7.91 16.72
C MET A 154 -6.13 -9.44 16.82
N SER A 155 -7.18 -10.18 16.53
CA SER A 155 -7.13 -11.63 16.33
C SER A 155 -6.84 -12.00 14.86
N MET A 156 -6.84 -13.30 14.56
CA MET A 156 -6.63 -13.78 13.21
C MET A 156 -7.74 -13.33 12.24
N ASP A 157 -8.96 -13.19 12.73
CA ASP A 157 -10.19 -13.00 11.95
C ASP A 157 -11.06 -11.83 12.45
N SER A 158 -10.62 -11.09 13.48
CA SER A 158 -11.43 -9.99 14.03
C SER A 158 -10.62 -8.99 14.83
N PHE A 159 -11.19 -7.79 15.01
CA PHE A 159 -10.70 -6.74 15.90
C PHE A 159 -11.86 -6.04 16.61
N CYS A 160 -11.55 -5.26 17.64
CA CYS A 160 -12.57 -4.54 18.41
C CYS A 160 -12.41 -3.02 18.31
N LEU A 161 -13.55 -2.33 18.27
CA LEU A 161 -13.67 -0.87 18.38
C LEU A 161 -14.66 -0.50 19.49
N GLY A 162 -14.53 0.71 19.99
CA GLY A 162 -15.59 1.33 20.81
C GLY A 162 -16.78 1.74 19.95
N GLY A 163 -17.99 1.68 20.52
CA GLY A 163 -19.23 2.04 19.83
C GLY A 163 -19.98 0.85 19.22
N ASP A 164 -21.03 1.15 18.44
CA ASP A 164 -21.96 0.15 17.92
C ASP A 164 -22.28 0.34 16.42
N ALA A 165 -21.37 0.89 15.64
CA ALA A 165 -21.55 1.05 14.20
C ALA A 165 -21.69 -0.30 13.50
N GLN A 166 -22.64 -0.42 12.57
CA GLN A 166 -22.90 -1.67 11.84
C GLN A 166 -21.75 -2.00 10.86
N LYS A 167 -21.12 -0.96 10.33
CA LYS A 167 -20.01 -1.06 9.38
C LYS A 167 -19.01 0.06 9.64
N VAL A 168 -17.74 -0.21 9.51
CA VAL A 168 -16.66 0.76 9.73
C VAL A 168 -15.75 0.81 8.51
N CYS A 169 -15.38 2.00 8.10
CA CYS A 169 -14.31 2.19 7.12
C CYS A 169 -12.96 2.13 7.83
N MET A 170 -12.18 1.11 7.52
CA MET A 170 -10.83 0.98 8.09
C MET A 170 -9.87 1.98 7.47
N PHE A 171 -9.91 2.09 6.13
CA PHE A 171 -9.22 3.13 5.39
C PHE A 171 -9.93 3.41 4.05
N GLU A 172 -9.83 4.65 3.61
CA GLU A 172 -10.23 5.15 2.29
C GLU A 172 -9.42 6.42 1.98
N ASP A 173 -9.30 6.78 0.71
CA ASP A 173 -8.60 7.98 0.23
C ASP A 173 -7.27 8.25 0.97
N ALA A 174 -7.09 9.43 1.54
CA ALA A 174 -5.89 9.86 2.26
C ALA A 174 -5.86 9.39 3.73
N ASN A 175 -6.43 8.24 4.07
CA ASN A 175 -6.42 7.76 5.44
C ASN A 175 -4.99 7.51 5.94
N PRO A 176 -4.61 8.08 7.10
CA PRO A 176 -3.30 7.91 7.72
C PRO A 176 -2.94 6.46 8.09
N LEU A 177 -3.85 5.49 7.98
CA LEU A 177 -3.51 4.07 8.14
C LEU A 177 -2.40 3.62 7.19
N ALA A 178 -2.44 4.04 5.93
CA ALA A 178 -1.38 3.74 4.98
C ALA A 178 -0.03 4.38 5.39
N GLU A 179 -0.06 5.51 6.08
CA GLU A 179 1.12 6.23 6.56
C GLU A 179 1.66 5.69 7.90
N GLN A 180 0.82 5.02 8.71
CA GLN A 180 1.23 4.44 10.00
C GLN A 180 2.15 3.22 9.87
N PHE A 181 2.27 2.65 8.67
CA PHE A 181 3.01 1.41 8.41
C PHE A 181 4.20 1.60 7.44
N HIS A 182 4.63 2.85 7.23
CA HIS A 182 5.84 3.19 6.48
C HIS A 182 7.05 3.40 7.38
#